data_591599e1d7db69bdbb915d9e71456871
#
_entry.id   591599e1d7db69bdbb915d9e71456871
#
_cell.length_a   1.000
_cell.length_b   1.000
_cell.length_c   1.000
_cell.angle_alpha   90.00
_cell.angle_beta   90.00
_cell.angle_gamma   90.00
#
_symmetry.space_group_name_H-M   'P 1'
#
loop_
_entity.id
_entity.type
_entity.pdbx_description
1 polymer ?
#
loop_
_entity_poly.entity_id
_entity_poly.type
_entity_poly.pdbx_seq_one_letter_code
_entity_poly.pdbx_strand_id
1 'polypeptide(L)'
;KLTSLNTFAEKYESAKSSISEDIVIIKRAFEEIEIGHIQTVTGAGGGVIFTPSISSHDAKEMVEDLRAKLSESDRILPGGYIYLSDLLSTPAILKNIGRIIAKSFMDQKIDAVMTVATKGVPLANAVANVLNVPFVIVRRDLKITEGSTVSVNYVSGSSGDRIEKMFLSKRSLKAGSRVLIVDDFLKGGGTVNGMISLLREFDSELAGVAV
;
A
#
# COMPACT_ATOMS: atom_id res chain seq x y z
N LYS A 1 10.74 -6.29 -7.30
CA LYS A 1 10.86 -6.91 -8.65
C LYS A 1 11.55 -8.25 -8.52
N LEU A 2 11.03 -9.30 -9.19
CA LEU A 2 11.69 -10.60 -9.27
C LEU A 2 12.96 -10.48 -10.14
N THR A 3 14.11 -10.89 -9.59
CA THR A 3 15.39 -10.91 -10.31
C THR A 3 15.93 -12.34 -10.30
N SER A 4 16.26 -12.87 -11.48
CA SER A 4 16.74 -14.25 -11.59
C SER A 4 18.15 -14.43 -11.01
N LEU A 5 18.48 -15.64 -10.52
CA LEU A 5 19.84 -15.91 -10.06
C LEU A 5 20.87 -15.82 -11.21
N ASN A 6 20.46 -16.09 -12.45
CA ASN A 6 21.33 -15.93 -13.61
C ASN A 6 21.77 -14.47 -13.78
N THR A 7 20.85 -13.51 -13.58
CA THR A 7 21.17 -12.07 -13.67
C THR A 7 22.28 -11.67 -12.70
N PHE A 8 22.26 -12.23 -11.49
CA PHE A 8 23.33 -11.99 -10.52
C PHE A 8 24.62 -12.73 -10.90
N ALA A 9 24.51 -13.99 -11.33
CA ALA A 9 25.67 -14.81 -11.75
C ALA A 9 26.44 -14.13 -12.89
N GLU A 10 25.74 -13.64 -13.91
CA GLU A 10 26.32 -12.89 -15.01
C GLU A 10 26.93 -11.56 -14.57
N LYS A 11 26.22 -10.81 -13.72
CA LYS A 11 26.67 -9.49 -13.25
C LYS A 11 27.93 -9.56 -12.39
N TYR A 12 28.07 -10.62 -11.58
CA TYR A 12 29.18 -10.77 -10.62
C TYR A 12 30.20 -11.84 -11.07
N GLU A 13 30.06 -12.37 -12.28
CA GLU A 13 30.95 -13.39 -12.87
C GLU A 13 31.15 -14.58 -11.93
N SER A 14 30.08 -15.02 -11.28
CA SER A 14 30.10 -16.05 -10.23
C SER A 14 29.19 -17.22 -10.56
N ALA A 15 29.51 -18.39 -10.00
CA ALA A 15 28.66 -19.57 -10.16
C ALA A 15 27.29 -19.34 -9.52
N LYS A 16 26.25 -19.89 -10.13
CA LYS A 16 24.86 -19.78 -9.63
C LYS A 16 24.68 -20.36 -8.23
N SER A 17 25.46 -21.40 -7.87
CA SER A 17 25.51 -22.00 -6.53
C SER A 17 26.03 -21.00 -5.51
N SER A 18 27.14 -20.30 -5.81
CA SER A 18 27.73 -19.28 -4.93
C SER A 18 26.74 -18.12 -4.71
N ILE A 19 26.11 -17.63 -5.77
CA ILE A 19 25.05 -16.61 -5.66
C ILE A 19 23.90 -17.09 -4.74
N SER A 20 23.51 -18.37 -4.85
CA SER A 20 22.46 -18.91 -3.98
C SER A 20 22.87 -18.94 -2.50
N GLU A 21 24.12 -19.29 -2.20
CA GLU A 21 24.69 -19.28 -0.85
C GLU A 21 24.77 -17.84 -0.31
N ASP A 22 25.30 -16.91 -1.10
CA ASP A 22 25.38 -15.49 -0.74
C ASP A 22 23.99 -14.90 -0.40
N ILE A 23 22.97 -15.25 -1.19
CA ILE A 23 21.58 -14.81 -0.94
C ILE A 23 21.07 -15.33 0.41
N VAL A 24 21.41 -16.55 0.82
CA VAL A 24 21.03 -17.09 2.13
C VAL A 24 21.67 -16.27 3.25
N ILE A 25 22.95 -15.91 3.10
CA ILE A 25 23.68 -15.09 4.08
C ILE A 25 23.07 -13.69 4.18
N ILE A 26 22.84 -13.04 3.03
CA ILE A 26 22.25 -11.70 2.95
C ILE A 26 20.82 -11.71 3.52
N LYS A 27 20.02 -12.72 3.21
CA LYS A 27 18.67 -12.89 3.76
C LYS A 27 18.68 -12.89 5.27
N ARG A 28 19.55 -13.72 5.87
CA ARG A 28 19.70 -13.82 7.33
C ARG A 28 20.12 -12.48 7.95
N ALA A 29 21.12 -11.81 7.37
CA ALA A 29 21.57 -10.52 7.84
C ALA A 29 20.45 -9.45 7.80
N PHE A 30 19.66 -9.42 6.73
CA PHE A 30 18.56 -8.47 6.59
C PHE A 30 17.40 -8.76 7.56
N GLU A 31 17.13 -10.03 7.83
CA GLU A 31 16.14 -10.45 8.81
C GLU A 31 16.58 -10.10 10.24
N GLU A 32 17.86 -10.30 10.58
CA GLU A 32 18.40 -9.96 11.91
C GLU A 32 18.31 -8.47 12.25
N ILE A 33 18.52 -7.59 11.26
CA ILE A 33 18.43 -6.12 11.46
C ILE A 33 17.08 -5.54 10.96
N GLU A 34 16.13 -6.38 10.57
CA GLU A 34 14.77 -6.06 10.15
C GLU A 34 14.64 -5.00 9.03
N ILE A 35 15.66 -4.83 8.17
CA ILE A 35 15.62 -3.80 7.11
C ILE A 35 14.92 -4.24 5.81
N GLY A 36 14.65 -5.52 5.69
CA GLY A 36 13.97 -6.06 4.50
C GLY A 36 13.79 -7.56 4.55
N HIS A 37 12.92 -8.02 3.66
CA HIS A 37 12.63 -9.43 3.47
C HIS A 37 13.07 -9.89 2.08
N ILE A 38 13.81 -11.00 2.02
CA ILE A 38 14.22 -11.64 0.77
C ILE A 38 13.44 -12.94 0.61
N GLN A 39 12.61 -12.98 -0.42
CA GLN A 39 11.84 -14.16 -0.81
C GLN A 39 12.49 -14.83 -2.02
N THR A 40 12.74 -16.13 -1.93
CA THR A 40 13.19 -16.95 -3.06
C THR A 40 11.99 -17.62 -3.72
N VAL A 41 11.84 -17.42 -5.02
CA VAL A 41 10.84 -18.07 -5.86
C VAL A 41 11.51 -19.17 -6.65
N THR A 42 11.05 -20.41 -6.51
CA THR A 42 11.58 -21.58 -7.20
C THR A 42 10.96 -21.78 -8.58
N GLY A 43 11.63 -22.55 -9.46
CA GLY A 43 11.13 -22.91 -10.78
C GLY A 43 11.88 -22.24 -11.95
N ALA A 44 11.46 -22.52 -13.18
CA ALA A 44 12.14 -22.06 -14.41
C ALA A 44 12.16 -20.53 -14.56
N GLY A 45 11.13 -19.82 -14.06
CA GLY A 45 11.07 -18.36 -13.98
C GLY A 45 11.42 -17.83 -12.60
N GLY A 46 12.07 -18.61 -11.75
CA GLY A 46 12.37 -18.27 -10.36
C GLY A 46 13.48 -17.22 -10.20
N GLY A 47 13.64 -16.79 -8.97
CA GLY A 47 14.62 -15.76 -8.61
C GLY A 47 14.41 -15.26 -7.20
N VAL A 48 14.82 -14.03 -6.96
CA VAL A 48 14.76 -13.38 -5.64
C VAL A 48 13.94 -12.11 -5.74
N ILE A 49 13.12 -11.89 -4.72
CA ILE A 49 12.40 -10.62 -4.51
C ILE A 49 12.90 -10.03 -3.19
N PHE A 50 13.34 -8.79 -3.25
CA PHE A 50 13.61 -8.00 -2.05
C PHE A 50 12.46 -7.02 -1.80
N THR A 51 11.92 -7.06 -0.59
CA THR A 51 10.93 -6.10 -0.10
C THR A 51 11.54 -5.34 1.07
N PRO A 52 11.73 -4.02 0.96
CA PRO A 52 12.27 -3.22 2.05
C PRO A 52 11.31 -3.20 3.24
N SER A 53 11.86 -3.21 4.45
CA SER A 53 11.10 -3.13 5.69
C SER A 53 11.64 -2.00 6.57
N ILE A 54 11.11 -1.90 7.75
CA ILE A 54 11.56 -1.01 8.83
C ILE A 54 11.70 -1.86 10.10
N SER A 55 12.72 -1.58 10.91
CA SER A 55 12.89 -2.31 12.16
C SER A 55 11.70 -2.07 13.10
N SER A 56 11.43 -3.04 13.96
CA SER A 56 10.34 -2.92 14.94
C SER A 56 10.59 -1.76 15.92
N HIS A 57 11.84 -1.46 16.21
CA HIS A 57 12.24 -0.30 17.03
C HIS A 57 11.93 1.02 16.33
N ASP A 58 12.44 1.21 15.11
CA ASP A 58 12.24 2.46 14.34
C ASP A 58 10.76 2.68 14.00
N ALA A 59 10.02 1.61 13.72
CA ALA A 59 8.59 1.68 13.47
C ALA A 59 7.83 2.19 14.70
N LYS A 60 8.18 1.69 15.90
CA LYS A 60 7.56 2.12 17.16
C LYS A 60 7.88 3.57 17.46
N GLU A 61 9.14 3.97 17.36
CA GLU A 61 9.57 5.35 17.56
C GLU A 61 8.84 6.30 16.62
N MET A 62 8.78 5.97 15.34
CA MET A 62 8.06 6.77 14.35
C MET A 62 6.56 6.89 14.64
N VAL A 63 5.89 5.80 15.06
CA VAL A 63 4.47 5.83 15.40
C VAL A 63 4.22 6.73 16.61
N GLU A 64 5.09 6.67 17.64
CA GLU A 64 4.98 7.58 18.80
C GLU A 64 5.20 9.04 18.41
N ASP A 65 6.18 9.34 17.55
CA ASP A 65 6.41 10.68 17.01
C ASP A 65 5.21 11.22 16.24
N LEU A 66 4.63 10.38 15.38
CA LEU A 66 3.41 10.74 14.64
C LEU A 66 2.23 10.96 15.58
N ARG A 67 2.07 10.10 16.59
CA ARG A 67 1.02 10.24 17.61
C ARG A 67 1.15 11.56 18.36
N ALA A 68 2.36 11.93 18.78
CA ALA A 68 2.63 13.18 19.46
C ALA A 68 2.24 14.38 18.57
N LYS A 69 2.69 14.40 17.32
CA LYS A 69 2.35 15.45 16.33
C LYS A 69 0.84 15.54 16.09
N LEU A 70 0.17 14.40 15.87
CA LEU A 70 -1.27 14.38 15.61
C LEU A 70 -2.13 14.81 16.81
N SER A 71 -1.56 14.78 18.02
CA SER A 71 -2.23 15.21 19.26
C SER A 71 -2.08 16.70 19.54
N GLU A 72 -1.33 17.44 18.73
CA GLU A 72 -1.19 18.90 18.85
C GLU A 72 -2.55 19.58 18.62
N SER A 73 -2.92 20.50 19.52
CA SER A 73 -4.26 21.12 19.53
C SER A 73 -4.56 21.97 18.30
N ASP A 74 -3.53 22.54 17.67
CA ASP A 74 -3.63 23.36 16.46
C ASP A 74 -3.90 22.54 15.19
N ARG A 75 -3.74 21.21 15.25
CA ARG A 75 -4.10 20.29 14.17
C ARG A 75 -5.58 19.91 14.16
N ILE A 76 -6.30 20.15 15.24
CA ILE A 76 -7.72 19.79 15.35
C ILE A 76 -8.55 20.87 14.66
N LEU A 77 -9.20 20.47 13.55
CA LEU A 77 -10.05 21.35 12.76
C LEU A 77 -11.52 21.22 13.16
N PRO A 78 -12.37 22.24 12.87
CA PRO A 78 -13.81 22.16 13.10
C PRO A 78 -14.44 20.90 12.48
N GLY A 79 -15.35 20.27 13.23
CA GLY A 79 -16.00 19.01 12.80
C GLY A 79 -15.22 17.74 13.09
N GLY A 80 -14.15 17.83 13.91
CA GLY A 80 -13.34 16.67 14.33
C GLY A 80 -12.40 16.14 13.25
N TYR A 81 -12.02 16.98 12.30
CA TYR A 81 -10.99 16.67 11.32
C TYR A 81 -9.59 16.98 11.87
N ILE A 82 -8.58 16.33 11.30
CA ILE A 82 -7.17 16.56 11.66
C ILE A 82 -6.43 17.10 10.44
N TYR A 83 -5.59 18.11 10.63
CA TYR A 83 -4.70 18.61 9.60
C TYR A 83 -3.52 17.65 9.40
N LEU A 84 -3.45 17.03 8.23
CA LEU A 84 -2.48 15.97 7.87
C LEU A 84 -1.60 16.36 6.67
N SER A 85 -1.91 17.46 5.97
CA SER A 85 -1.34 17.72 4.65
C SER A 85 0.19 17.90 4.69
N ASP A 86 0.74 18.47 5.73
CA ASP A 86 2.18 18.61 5.94
C ASP A 86 2.89 17.26 6.15
N LEU A 87 2.28 16.37 6.93
CA LEU A 87 2.81 15.02 7.19
C LEU A 87 2.75 14.17 5.90
N LEU A 88 1.61 14.23 5.20
CA LEU A 88 1.39 13.49 3.95
C LEU A 88 2.16 14.07 2.73
N SER A 89 2.80 15.21 2.88
CA SER A 89 3.71 15.79 1.89
C SER A 89 5.19 15.57 2.22
N THR A 90 5.51 14.99 3.38
CA THR A 90 6.88 14.75 3.81
C THR A 90 7.40 13.38 3.33
N PRO A 91 8.37 13.30 2.39
CA PRO A 91 8.78 12.04 1.78
C PRO A 91 9.32 11.01 2.78
N ALA A 92 10.07 11.44 3.80
CA ALA A 92 10.61 10.55 4.82
C ALA A 92 9.50 9.89 5.66
N ILE A 93 8.45 10.64 6.01
CA ILE A 93 7.28 10.13 6.73
C ILE A 93 6.54 9.12 5.86
N LEU A 94 6.20 9.49 4.63
CA LEU A 94 5.48 8.61 3.71
C LEU A 94 6.24 7.30 3.45
N LYS A 95 7.55 7.38 3.23
CA LYS A 95 8.39 6.20 3.00
C LYS A 95 8.32 5.20 4.17
N ASN A 96 8.37 5.71 5.39
CA ASN A 96 8.35 4.84 6.57
C ASN A 96 6.94 4.33 6.88
N ILE A 97 5.89 5.15 6.75
CA ILE A 97 4.50 4.68 6.86
C ILE A 97 4.23 3.59 5.81
N GLY A 98 4.69 3.79 4.56
CA GLY A 98 4.57 2.79 3.51
C GLY A 98 5.21 1.45 3.89
N ARG A 99 6.38 1.46 4.54
CA ARG A 99 7.06 0.25 5.05
C ARG A 99 6.32 -0.39 6.22
N ILE A 100 5.82 0.42 7.17
CA ILE A 100 5.05 -0.06 8.32
C ILE A 100 3.79 -0.79 7.86
N ILE A 101 3.02 -0.16 6.98
CA ILE A 101 1.79 -0.76 6.46
C ILE A 101 2.13 -2.01 5.63
N ALA A 102 3.07 -1.92 4.69
CA ALA A 102 3.44 -3.04 3.84
C ALA A 102 3.94 -4.25 4.64
N LYS A 103 4.67 -4.04 5.76
CA LYS A 103 5.15 -5.10 6.65
C LYS A 103 4.01 -6.02 7.13
N SER A 104 2.83 -5.46 7.39
CA SER A 104 1.65 -6.22 7.85
C SER A 104 1.01 -7.09 6.76
N PHE A 105 1.40 -6.90 5.50
CA PHE A 105 0.81 -7.60 4.34
C PHE A 105 1.85 -8.35 3.50
N MET A 106 3.11 -8.47 3.96
CA MET A 106 4.19 -9.11 3.19
C MET A 106 3.94 -10.58 2.86
N ASP A 107 3.26 -11.29 3.75
CA ASP A 107 2.95 -12.72 3.58
C ASP A 107 1.68 -12.96 2.76
N GLN A 108 1.06 -11.91 2.29
CA GLN A 108 -0.15 -11.99 1.47
C GLN A 108 0.15 -11.62 0.02
N LYS A 109 -0.55 -12.27 -0.90
CA LYS A 109 -0.55 -11.83 -2.29
C LYS A 109 -1.38 -10.56 -2.40
N ILE A 110 -0.74 -9.44 -2.76
CA ILE A 110 -1.39 -8.18 -3.09
C ILE A 110 -1.14 -7.90 -4.57
N ASP A 111 -2.19 -7.67 -5.34
CA ASP A 111 -2.09 -7.36 -6.77
C ASP A 111 -2.20 -5.86 -7.06
N ALA A 112 -2.87 -5.11 -6.17
CA ALA A 112 -2.98 -3.64 -6.26
C ALA A 112 -3.28 -3.00 -4.90
N VAL A 113 -2.95 -1.73 -4.75
CA VAL A 113 -3.37 -0.88 -3.63
C VAL A 113 -4.47 0.06 -4.13
N MET A 114 -5.56 0.23 -3.37
CA MET A 114 -6.67 1.11 -3.71
C MET A 114 -6.84 2.21 -2.68
N THR A 115 -7.12 3.42 -3.14
CA THR A 115 -7.43 4.57 -2.28
C THR A 115 -8.49 5.46 -2.93
N VAL A 116 -9.08 6.36 -2.13
CA VAL A 116 -9.93 7.42 -2.69
C VAL A 116 -9.14 8.74 -2.79
N ALA A 117 -9.36 9.49 -3.86
CA ALA A 117 -8.78 10.83 -3.97
C ALA A 117 -9.36 11.72 -2.85
N THR A 118 -8.53 12.53 -2.17
CA THR A 118 -7.24 13.06 -2.58
C THR A 118 -6.11 12.69 -1.62
N LYS A 119 -6.32 12.73 -0.30
CA LYS A 119 -5.27 12.65 0.73
C LYS A 119 -4.71 11.25 0.92
N GLY A 120 -5.50 10.19 0.68
CA GLY A 120 -5.03 8.82 0.70
C GLY A 120 -4.02 8.49 -0.41
N VAL A 121 -3.98 9.29 -1.50
CA VAL A 121 -3.11 9.02 -2.67
C VAL A 121 -1.62 8.92 -2.32
N PRO A 122 -1.01 9.85 -1.56
CA PRO A 122 0.38 9.72 -1.16
C PRO A 122 0.68 8.45 -0.36
N LEU A 123 -0.23 8.07 0.56
CA LEU A 123 -0.09 6.85 1.37
C LEU A 123 -0.18 5.59 0.50
N ALA A 124 -1.20 5.51 -0.35
CA ALA A 124 -1.37 4.38 -1.26
C ALA A 124 -0.16 4.22 -2.19
N ASN A 125 0.37 5.33 -2.72
CA ASN A 125 1.59 5.31 -3.52
C ASN A 125 2.79 4.79 -2.72
N ALA A 126 2.96 5.24 -1.47
CA ALA A 126 4.07 4.81 -0.63
C ALA A 126 4.01 3.30 -0.34
N VAL A 127 2.83 2.77 0.00
CA VAL A 127 2.61 1.33 0.23
C VAL A 127 2.83 0.53 -1.06
N ALA A 128 2.24 0.98 -2.17
CA ALA A 128 2.37 0.33 -3.47
C ALA A 128 3.84 0.25 -3.95
N ASN A 129 4.63 1.29 -3.71
CA ASN A 129 6.06 1.29 -3.99
C ASN A 129 6.82 0.22 -3.20
N VAL A 130 6.51 0.03 -1.92
CA VAL A 130 7.15 -1.02 -1.09
C VAL A 130 6.76 -2.41 -1.58
N LEU A 131 5.46 -2.64 -1.82
CA LEU A 131 4.93 -3.92 -2.32
C LEU A 131 5.25 -4.17 -3.80
N ASN A 132 5.70 -3.13 -4.51
CA ASN A 132 5.98 -3.16 -5.96
C ASN A 132 4.77 -3.60 -6.80
N VAL A 133 3.60 -3.05 -6.49
CA VAL A 133 2.33 -3.26 -7.18
C VAL A 133 1.75 -1.93 -7.66
N PRO A 134 0.85 -1.92 -8.65
CA PRO A 134 0.14 -0.71 -9.04
C PRO A 134 -0.75 -0.20 -7.90
N PHE A 135 -1.01 1.11 -7.87
CA PHE A 135 -2.09 1.66 -7.07
C PHE A 135 -3.16 2.28 -7.96
N VAL A 136 -4.41 2.22 -7.50
CA VAL A 136 -5.58 2.70 -8.23
C VAL A 136 -6.33 3.73 -7.40
N ILE A 137 -6.83 4.76 -8.07
CA ILE A 137 -7.45 5.91 -7.42
C ILE A 137 -8.95 5.92 -7.73
N VAL A 138 -9.73 5.70 -6.70
CA VAL A 138 -11.19 5.91 -6.73
C VAL A 138 -11.48 7.40 -6.64
N ARG A 139 -12.42 7.88 -7.42
CA ARG A 139 -12.82 9.29 -7.45
C ARG A 139 -14.27 9.48 -7.04
N ARG A 140 -14.57 10.63 -6.46
CA ARG A 140 -15.94 11.01 -6.10
C ARG A 140 -16.66 11.74 -7.24
N ASP A 141 -15.94 12.15 -8.25
CA ASP A 141 -16.44 12.83 -9.44
C ASP A 141 -15.92 12.16 -10.71
N LEU A 142 -16.73 12.18 -11.74
CA LEU A 142 -16.36 11.63 -13.03
C LEU A 142 -15.36 12.55 -13.74
N LYS A 143 -14.26 11.99 -14.21
CA LYS A 143 -13.26 12.69 -15.03
C LYS A 143 -13.23 12.09 -16.43
N ILE A 144 -13.21 12.94 -17.44
CA ILE A 144 -13.13 12.52 -18.87
C ILE A 144 -11.87 11.68 -19.12
N THR A 145 -10.78 11.99 -18.42
CA THR A 145 -9.49 11.29 -18.52
C THR A 145 -9.52 9.84 -18.03
N GLU A 146 -10.53 9.46 -17.26
CA GLU A 146 -10.65 8.07 -16.74
C GLU A 146 -11.27 7.12 -17.78
N GLY A 147 -11.84 7.62 -18.86
CA GLY A 147 -12.52 6.82 -19.87
C GLY A 147 -13.80 6.15 -19.32
N SER A 148 -14.06 4.92 -19.76
CA SER A 148 -15.21 4.14 -19.23
C SER A 148 -14.99 3.77 -17.76
N THR A 149 -15.98 4.07 -16.92
CA THR A 149 -15.92 3.84 -15.47
C THR A 149 -17.03 2.92 -15.00
N VAL A 150 -16.78 2.27 -13.86
CA VAL A 150 -17.80 1.65 -13.00
C VAL A 150 -18.08 2.61 -11.86
N SER A 151 -19.30 2.67 -11.37
CA SER A 151 -19.65 3.50 -10.22
C SER A 151 -20.55 2.76 -9.25
N VAL A 152 -20.39 3.06 -7.97
CA VAL A 152 -21.25 2.58 -6.90
C VAL A 152 -21.75 3.76 -6.06
N ASN A 153 -22.94 3.62 -5.51
CA ASN A 153 -23.44 4.52 -4.48
C ASN A 153 -23.03 3.95 -3.11
N TYR A 154 -22.65 4.83 -2.20
CA TYR A 154 -22.33 4.45 -0.82
C TYR A 154 -22.86 5.48 0.15
N VAL A 155 -23.10 5.04 1.37
CA VAL A 155 -23.57 5.91 2.44
C VAL A 155 -22.36 6.53 3.14
N SER A 156 -22.32 7.85 3.20
CA SER A 156 -21.25 8.60 3.88
C SER A 156 -21.82 9.36 5.09
N GLY A 157 -20.90 9.72 6.00
CA GLY A 157 -21.24 10.45 7.22
C GLY A 157 -21.53 9.55 8.42
N SER A 158 -21.36 10.12 9.61
CA SER A 158 -21.58 9.43 10.89
C SER A 158 -23.05 9.13 11.21
N SER A 159 -23.99 9.84 10.58
CA SER A 159 -25.44 9.64 10.71
C SER A 159 -26.05 8.78 9.59
N GLY A 160 -25.28 8.42 8.58
CA GLY A 160 -25.77 7.60 7.48
C GLY A 160 -26.73 8.33 6.52
N ASP A 161 -26.79 9.66 6.56
CA ASP A 161 -27.83 10.44 5.88
C ASP A 161 -27.46 10.90 4.47
N ARG A 162 -26.20 10.68 4.05
CA ARG A 162 -25.74 11.16 2.75
C ARG A 162 -25.35 10.03 1.82
N ILE A 163 -26.05 9.95 0.68
CA ILE A 163 -25.66 9.04 -0.41
C ILE A 163 -24.68 9.78 -1.30
N GLU A 164 -23.50 9.21 -1.43
CA GLU A 164 -22.45 9.68 -2.33
C GLU A 164 -22.16 8.63 -3.41
N LYS A 165 -21.49 9.05 -4.47
CA LYS A 165 -21.08 8.16 -5.56
C LYS A 165 -19.56 8.16 -5.67
N MET A 166 -19.01 6.99 -6.03
CA MET A 166 -17.60 6.88 -6.38
C MET A 166 -17.43 6.12 -7.69
N PHE A 167 -16.34 6.42 -8.37
CA PHE A 167 -16.04 5.98 -9.72
C PHE A 167 -14.65 5.37 -9.78
N LEU A 168 -14.52 4.29 -10.56
CA LEU A 168 -13.23 3.71 -10.90
C LEU A 168 -13.18 3.36 -12.37
N SER A 169 -12.07 3.66 -13.05
CA SER A 169 -11.88 3.30 -14.45
C SER A 169 -11.92 1.78 -14.63
N LYS A 170 -12.64 1.30 -15.65
CA LYS A 170 -12.71 -0.14 -15.97
C LYS A 170 -11.36 -0.78 -16.27
N ARG A 171 -10.35 0.02 -16.63
CA ARG A 171 -9.00 -0.45 -16.93
C ARG A 171 -8.09 -0.52 -15.69
N SER A 172 -8.55 -0.02 -14.53
CA SER A 172 -7.72 0.12 -13.33
C SER A 172 -7.44 -1.21 -12.63
N LEU A 173 -8.40 -2.14 -12.65
CA LEU A 173 -8.27 -3.45 -12.01
C LEU A 173 -8.55 -4.57 -12.99
N LYS A 174 -7.83 -5.67 -12.80
CA LYS A 174 -8.11 -6.95 -13.47
C LYS A 174 -9.02 -7.79 -12.58
N ALA A 175 -9.94 -8.54 -13.18
CA ALA A 175 -10.75 -9.50 -12.44
C ALA A 175 -9.87 -10.49 -11.66
N GLY A 176 -10.31 -10.87 -10.47
CA GLY A 176 -9.57 -11.77 -9.56
C GLY A 176 -8.38 -11.10 -8.85
N SER A 177 -8.20 -9.78 -8.94
CA SER A 177 -7.16 -9.06 -8.21
C SER A 177 -7.43 -9.07 -6.71
N ARG A 178 -6.37 -9.27 -5.90
CA ARG A 178 -6.41 -9.09 -4.45
C ARG A 178 -5.92 -7.70 -4.10
N VAL A 179 -6.78 -6.89 -3.50
CA VAL A 179 -6.60 -5.45 -3.35
C VAL A 179 -6.50 -5.05 -1.88
N LEU A 180 -5.44 -4.31 -1.55
CA LEU A 180 -5.27 -3.65 -0.27
C LEU A 180 -5.84 -2.23 -0.35
N ILE A 181 -6.82 -1.91 0.49
CA ILE A 181 -7.34 -0.55 0.62
C ILE A 181 -6.45 0.23 1.60
N VAL A 182 -5.99 1.40 1.19
CA VAL A 182 -5.19 2.32 2.02
C VAL A 182 -5.82 3.71 1.95
N ASP A 183 -6.13 4.31 3.10
CA ASP A 183 -6.69 5.67 3.16
C ASP A 183 -6.07 6.47 4.31
N ASP A 184 -6.27 7.78 4.34
CA ASP A 184 -5.69 8.68 5.34
C ASP A 184 -6.57 8.84 6.59
N PHE A 185 -7.86 8.56 6.49
CA PHE A 185 -8.79 8.80 7.60
C PHE A 185 -10.03 7.90 7.53
N LEU A 186 -10.38 7.32 8.67
CA LEU A 186 -11.59 6.50 8.81
C LEU A 186 -12.63 7.23 9.66
N LYS A 187 -13.73 7.67 9.05
CA LYS A 187 -14.88 8.22 9.75
C LYS A 187 -16.15 7.43 9.38
N GLY A 188 -16.61 6.59 10.27
CA GLY A 188 -17.83 5.80 10.09
C GLY A 188 -17.74 4.69 9.03
N GLY A 189 -16.61 4.54 8.33
CA GLY A 189 -16.36 3.41 7.41
C GLY A 189 -17.09 3.48 6.05
N GLY A 190 -17.91 4.48 5.79
CA GLY A 190 -18.70 4.56 4.56
C GLY A 190 -17.85 4.57 3.28
N THR A 191 -16.75 5.33 3.26
CA THR A 191 -15.81 5.37 2.13
C THR A 191 -15.18 4.00 1.86
N VAL A 192 -14.75 3.30 2.93
CA VAL A 192 -14.16 1.95 2.82
C VAL A 192 -15.20 0.96 2.29
N ASN A 193 -16.44 1.00 2.79
CA ASN A 193 -17.52 0.15 2.29
C ASN A 193 -17.85 0.43 0.81
N GLY A 194 -17.78 1.68 0.38
CA GLY A 194 -17.93 2.05 -1.03
C GLY A 194 -16.80 1.45 -1.89
N MET A 195 -15.55 1.52 -1.44
CA MET A 195 -14.42 0.89 -2.14
C MET A 195 -14.56 -0.64 -2.18
N ILE A 196 -15.01 -1.28 -1.10
CA ILE A 196 -15.31 -2.73 -1.08
C ILE A 196 -16.42 -3.07 -2.09
N SER A 197 -17.44 -2.23 -2.20
CA SER A 197 -18.50 -2.44 -3.19
C SER A 197 -17.97 -2.32 -4.62
N LEU A 198 -17.04 -1.38 -4.88
CA LEU A 198 -16.35 -1.31 -6.18
C LEU A 198 -15.55 -2.58 -6.49
N LEU A 199 -14.84 -3.16 -5.51
CA LEU A 199 -14.09 -4.41 -5.74
C LEU A 199 -15.00 -5.54 -6.26
N ARG A 200 -16.22 -5.64 -5.75
CA ARG A 200 -17.20 -6.65 -6.21
C ARG A 200 -17.59 -6.45 -7.67
N GLU A 201 -17.73 -5.19 -8.11
CA GLU A 201 -18.02 -4.85 -9.51
C GLU A 201 -16.87 -5.19 -10.47
N PHE A 202 -15.66 -5.42 -9.93
CA PHE A 202 -14.48 -5.85 -10.68
C PHE A 202 -14.13 -7.34 -10.46
N ASP A 203 -15.02 -8.12 -9.85
CA ASP A 203 -14.74 -9.51 -9.46
C ASP A 203 -13.41 -9.64 -8.69
N SER A 204 -13.09 -8.66 -7.84
CA SER A 204 -11.84 -8.54 -7.10
C SER A 204 -12.06 -8.76 -5.61
N GLU A 205 -11.01 -9.22 -4.91
CA GLU A 205 -11.05 -9.58 -3.51
C GLU A 205 -10.40 -8.52 -2.63
N LEU A 206 -10.97 -8.30 -1.45
CA LEU A 206 -10.34 -7.50 -0.41
C LEU A 206 -9.23 -8.30 0.27
N ALA A 207 -8.00 -7.81 0.24
CA ALA A 207 -6.89 -8.38 1.01
C ALA A 207 -6.83 -7.82 2.43
N GLY A 208 -7.16 -6.54 2.58
CA GLY A 208 -7.18 -5.86 3.88
C GLY A 208 -7.43 -4.37 3.74
N VAL A 209 -7.51 -3.70 4.88
CA VAL A 209 -7.67 -2.24 4.99
C VAL A 209 -6.62 -1.70 5.95
N ALA A 210 -5.94 -0.63 5.55
CA ALA A 210 -5.03 0.15 6.40
C ALA A 210 -5.43 1.62 6.36
N VAL A 211 -5.56 2.25 7.53
CA VAL A 211 -5.94 3.66 7.67
C VAL A 211 -5.07 4.31 8.74
#